data_91d068dc8759aba49a30846904b45a3d
#
_entry.id   91d068dc8759aba49a30846904b45a3d
#
_cell.length_a   1.000
_cell.length_b   1.000
_cell.length_c   1.000
_cell.angle_alpha   90.00
_cell.angle_beta   90.00
_cell.angle_gamma   90.00
#
_symmetry.space_group_name_H-M   'P 1'
#
loop_
_entity.id
_entity.type
_entity.pdbx_description
1 polymer ?
#
loop_
_entity_poly.entity_id
_entity_poly.type
_entity_poly.pdbx_seq_one_letter_code
_entity_poly.pdbx_strand_id
1 'polypeptide(L)'
;LVQAVKALIQQDNKQVLVVAPSNTAVDLLTEKLSDEGFNVLRVGNPARVSDRLMALTLDSRMAEHSSMKEVKKMKKQANELRNMAHKYKRNFGKAEREQRKALFDEARRIIKDVEKTEQYITNDLLHRAQVITATLVGANHYTVRHLTYHTVVIDEAGQALEPACWIPILKAQKVVLAGDHCQLPPTIKSEEAARNGLSTTLLEKCVQLHPEAVVLLEEQYRMHETIMNYSSAVFYHNRLMAHPSVAKHLLFNADRPLVFIDTAGCGFDEKTEGASTSNPEEAAFVFKHLSQLVSALGAHYEPHNFPTIAVISP
;
A
#
# COMPACT_ATOMS: atom_id res chain seq x y z
N LEU A 1 -4.17 -13.47 -1.97
CA LEU A 1 -2.79 -13.19 -1.56
C LEU A 1 -2.55 -13.50 -0.08
N VAL A 2 -3.43 -13.07 0.83
CA VAL A 2 -3.30 -13.32 2.29
C VAL A 2 -3.11 -14.81 2.58
N GLN A 3 -3.89 -15.70 1.96
CA GLN A 3 -3.74 -17.15 2.13
C GLN A 3 -2.40 -17.67 1.59
N ALA A 4 -1.88 -17.09 0.52
CA ALA A 4 -0.56 -17.44 0.01
C ALA A 4 0.56 -17.04 1.00
N VAL A 5 0.48 -15.85 1.58
CA VAL A 5 1.42 -15.41 2.65
C VAL A 5 1.32 -16.32 3.87
N LYS A 6 0.11 -16.72 4.26
CA LYS A 6 -0.12 -17.67 5.35
C LYS A 6 0.57 -19.02 5.08
N ALA A 7 0.38 -19.56 3.89
CA ALA A 7 1.02 -20.82 3.49
C ALA A 7 2.56 -20.71 3.50
N LEU A 8 3.13 -19.61 2.99
CA LEU A 8 4.57 -19.37 3.00
C LEU A 8 5.15 -19.32 4.43
N ILE A 9 4.47 -18.63 5.35
CA ILE A 9 4.92 -18.55 6.75
C ILE A 9 4.82 -19.90 7.44
N GLN A 10 3.73 -20.64 7.20
CA GLN A 10 3.53 -21.97 7.79
C GLN A 10 4.55 -22.99 7.26
N GLN A 11 4.89 -22.91 5.98
CA GLN A 11 5.83 -23.84 5.36
C GLN A 11 7.28 -23.57 5.81
N ASP A 12 7.71 -22.33 5.76
CA ASP A 12 9.11 -21.96 5.91
C ASP A 12 9.46 -21.44 7.31
N ASN A 13 8.46 -21.05 8.10
CA ASN A 13 8.59 -20.38 9.42
C ASN A 13 9.58 -19.20 9.36
N LYS A 14 9.57 -18.46 8.26
CA LYS A 14 10.48 -17.35 8.00
C LYS A 14 9.72 -16.06 7.76
N GLN A 15 10.37 -14.95 8.05
CA GLN A 15 9.84 -13.62 7.83
C GLN A 15 9.60 -13.35 6.34
N VAL A 16 8.44 -12.79 6.02
CA VAL A 16 8.03 -12.41 4.66
C VAL A 16 7.96 -10.88 4.56
N LEU A 17 8.50 -10.33 3.47
CA LEU A 17 8.29 -8.94 3.10
C LEU A 17 7.12 -8.87 2.10
N VAL A 18 6.09 -8.10 2.43
CA VAL A 18 4.93 -7.87 1.55
C VAL A 18 4.91 -6.41 1.12
N VAL A 19 4.92 -6.16 -0.17
CA VAL A 19 4.98 -4.81 -0.72
C VAL A 19 3.95 -4.57 -1.81
N ALA A 20 3.59 -3.29 -2.01
CA ALA A 20 2.74 -2.86 -3.11
C ALA A 20 3.15 -1.46 -3.61
N PRO A 21 2.70 -1.03 -4.81
CA PRO A 21 3.02 0.30 -5.35
C PRO A 21 2.42 1.45 -4.53
N SER A 22 1.21 1.28 -3.98
CA SER A 22 0.47 2.32 -3.27
C SER A 22 0.40 2.07 -1.76
N ASN A 23 0.27 3.14 -0.96
CA ASN A 23 0.04 3.02 0.48
C ASN A 23 -1.31 2.35 0.77
N THR A 24 -2.36 2.66 0.00
CA THR A 24 -3.68 2.07 0.17
C THR A 24 -3.67 0.55 0.04
N ALA A 25 -2.96 0.01 -0.97
CA ALA A 25 -2.82 -1.44 -1.14
C ALA A 25 -2.02 -2.07 0.01
N VAL A 26 -0.92 -1.43 0.44
CA VAL A 26 -0.14 -1.91 1.59
C VAL A 26 -0.95 -1.89 2.87
N ASP A 27 -1.75 -0.85 3.10
CA ASP A 27 -2.59 -0.71 4.29
C ASP A 27 -3.66 -1.80 4.33
N LEU A 28 -4.33 -2.07 3.21
CA LEU A 28 -5.31 -3.16 3.10
C LEU A 28 -4.70 -4.54 3.40
N LEU A 29 -3.50 -4.80 2.87
CA LEU A 29 -2.77 -6.04 3.15
C LEU A 29 -2.35 -6.14 4.62
N THR A 30 -1.86 -5.04 5.18
CA THR A 30 -1.47 -4.95 6.60
C THR A 30 -2.63 -5.31 7.51
N GLU A 31 -3.81 -4.75 7.23
CA GLU A 31 -5.05 -5.02 7.97
C GLU A 31 -5.43 -6.49 7.87
N LYS A 32 -5.59 -7.01 6.64
CA LYS A 32 -6.02 -8.38 6.41
C LYS A 32 -5.05 -9.42 7.00
N LEU A 33 -3.74 -9.17 6.94
CA LEU A 33 -2.75 -10.05 7.54
C LEU A 33 -2.78 -9.98 9.07
N SER A 34 -3.02 -8.80 9.65
CA SER A 34 -3.21 -8.64 11.09
C SER A 34 -4.48 -9.34 11.58
N ASP A 35 -5.58 -9.27 10.83
CA ASP A 35 -6.86 -9.95 11.13
C ASP A 35 -6.71 -11.49 11.13
N GLU A 36 -5.81 -12.04 10.31
CA GLU A 36 -5.43 -13.46 10.33
C GLU A 36 -4.54 -13.84 11.53
N GLY A 37 -4.22 -12.90 12.41
CA GLY A 37 -3.46 -13.12 13.63
C GLY A 37 -1.94 -13.09 13.47
N PHE A 38 -1.41 -12.65 12.32
CA PHE A 38 0.03 -12.48 12.15
C PHE A 38 0.57 -11.27 12.90
N ASN A 39 1.80 -11.40 13.40
CA ASN A 39 2.55 -10.25 13.90
C ASN A 39 3.08 -9.44 12.72
N VAL A 40 2.30 -8.43 12.31
CA VAL A 40 2.59 -7.56 11.18
C VAL A 40 3.23 -6.26 11.66
N LEU A 41 4.25 -5.81 10.95
CA LEU A 41 4.89 -4.52 11.17
C LEU A 41 4.83 -3.67 9.88
N ARG A 42 4.10 -2.55 9.95
CA ARG A 42 3.98 -1.58 8.87
C ARG A 42 5.15 -0.60 8.89
N VAL A 43 5.97 -0.60 7.85
CA VAL A 43 7.12 0.29 7.70
C VAL A 43 6.82 1.37 6.66
N GLY A 44 7.11 2.62 7.00
CA GLY A 44 6.92 3.79 6.13
C GLY A 44 6.66 5.05 6.92
N ASN A 45 6.35 6.15 6.23
CA ASN A 45 6.05 7.42 6.89
C ASN A 45 4.67 7.34 7.58
N PRO A 46 4.58 7.51 8.91
CA PRO A 46 3.32 7.43 9.65
C PRO A 46 2.22 8.38 9.13
N ALA A 47 2.59 9.56 8.61
CA ALA A 47 1.65 10.51 8.03
C ALA A 47 0.94 10.00 6.76
N ARG A 48 1.35 8.86 6.22
CA ARG A 48 0.76 8.22 5.02
C ARG A 48 0.09 6.89 5.34
N VAL A 49 -0.01 6.54 6.61
CA VAL A 49 -0.69 5.33 7.09
C VAL A 49 -2.07 5.74 7.59
N SER A 50 -3.09 4.93 7.32
CA SER A 50 -4.44 5.19 7.84
C SER A 50 -4.45 5.14 9.37
N ASP A 51 -5.29 5.98 10.00
CA ASP A 51 -5.42 6.05 11.47
C ASP A 51 -5.70 4.68 12.10
N ARG A 52 -6.47 3.85 11.41
CA ARG A 52 -6.84 2.50 11.84
C ARG A 52 -5.62 1.57 12.00
N LEU A 53 -4.56 1.80 11.23
CA LEU A 53 -3.35 0.96 11.22
C LEU A 53 -2.17 1.57 11.98
N MET A 54 -2.36 2.75 12.59
CA MET A 54 -1.30 3.42 13.33
C MET A 54 -0.67 2.52 14.40
N ALA A 55 -1.45 1.69 15.09
CA ALA A 55 -0.96 0.76 16.10
C ALA A 55 0.00 -0.33 15.54
N LEU A 56 -0.03 -0.59 14.23
CA LEU A 56 0.84 -1.56 13.56
C LEU A 56 2.12 -0.91 12.98
N THR A 57 2.27 0.40 13.12
CA THR A 57 3.49 1.10 12.66
C THR A 57 4.66 0.84 13.63
N LEU A 58 5.87 0.89 13.07
CA LEU A 58 7.10 0.76 13.87
C LEU A 58 7.14 1.82 14.99
N ASP A 59 6.79 3.07 14.69
CA ASP A 59 6.84 4.16 15.67
C ASP A 59 5.88 3.94 16.85
N SER A 60 4.65 3.48 16.59
CA SER A 60 3.68 3.16 17.65
C SER A 60 4.12 1.96 18.49
N ARG A 61 4.58 0.90 17.84
CA ARG A 61 5.12 -0.29 18.52
C ARG A 61 6.34 0.03 19.37
N MET A 62 7.23 0.90 18.89
CA MET A 62 8.36 1.39 19.67
C MET A 62 7.88 2.16 20.91
N ALA A 63 6.88 3.05 20.77
CA ALA A 63 6.34 3.83 21.87
C ALA A 63 5.72 2.98 22.99
N GLU A 64 5.17 1.81 22.64
CA GLU A 64 4.55 0.84 23.54
C GLU A 64 5.56 -0.15 24.14
N HIS A 65 6.78 -0.24 23.62
CA HIS A 65 7.78 -1.19 24.07
C HIS A 65 8.16 -0.93 25.54
N SER A 66 8.32 -2.01 26.33
CA SER A 66 8.60 -1.92 27.78
C SER A 66 9.83 -1.06 28.12
N SER A 67 10.89 -1.16 27.32
CA SER A 67 12.12 -0.37 27.48
C SER A 67 11.96 1.11 27.12
N MET A 68 10.87 1.53 26.49
CA MET A 68 10.66 2.94 26.12
C MET A 68 10.48 3.85 27.36
N LYS A 69 10.01 3.29 28.49
CA LYS A 69 9.95 4.03 29.76
C LYS A 69 11.34 4.46 30.22
N GLU A 70 12.33 3.59 30.08
CA GLU A 70 13.71 3.87 30.41
C GLU A 70 14.32 4.91 29.47
N VAL A 71 14.10 4.75 28.17
CA VAL A 71 14.51 5.74 27.16
C VAL A 71 13.99 7.13 27.47
N LYS A 72 12.69 7.27 27.83
CA LYS A 72 12.10 8.56 28.25
C LYS A 72 12.78 9.14 29.47
N LYS A 73 13.10 8.30 30.48
CA LYS A 73 13.83 8.73 31.70
C LYS A 73 15.24 9.21 31.38
N MET A 74 15.98 8.47 30.55
CA MET A 74 17.32 8.84 30.12
C MET A 74 17.33 10.14 29.30
N LYS A 75 16.39 10.33 28.38
CA LYS A 75 16.23 11.59 27.62
C LYS A 75 15.97 12.78 28.54
N LYS A 76 15.10 12.60 29.54
CA LYS A 76 14.83 13.63 30.54
C LYS A 76 16.10 14.00 31.34
N GLN A 77 16.85 13.02 31.83
CA GLN A 77 18.12 13.20 32.54
C GLN A 77 19.16 13.94 31.67
N ALA A 78 19.33 13.55 30.41
CA ALA A 78 20.24 14.23 29.49
C ALA A 78 19.86 15.71 29.28
N ASN A 79 18.55 16.00 29.16
CA ASN A 79 18.06 17.38 29.03
C ASN A 79 18.28 18.19 30.33
N GLU A 80 18.09 17.60 31.49
CA GLU A 80 18.39 18.25 32.77
C GLU A 80 19.88 18.62 32.89
N LEU A 81 20.80 17.71 32.52
CA LEU A 81 22.23 17.99 32.47
C LEU A 81 22.59 19.11 31.49
N ARG A 82 21.98 19.12 30.30
CA ARG A 82 22.16 20.21 29.32
C ARG A 82 21.66 21.55 29.87
N ASN A 83 20.50 21.55 30.53
CA ASN A 83 19.94 22.77 31.14
C ASN A 83 20.83 23.28 32.27
N MET A 84 21.38 22.39 33.11
CA MET A 84 22.35 22.78 34.13
C MET A 84 23.63 23.36 33.51
N ALA A 85 24.13 22.79 32.41
CA ALA A 85 25.29 23.29 31.70
C ALA A 85 25.05 24.69 31.06
N HIS A 86 23.80 25.01 30.68
CA HIS A 86 23.42 26.31 30.09
C HIS A 86 23.08 27.38 31.15
N LYS A 87 22.92 27.05 32.44
CA LYS A 87 22.62 28.05 33.44
C LYS A 87 23.73 29.13 33.52
N TYR A 88 23.30 30.38 33.38
CA TYR A 88 24.19 31.54 33.48
C TYR A 88 24.84 31.61 34.88
N LYS A 89 26.17 31.80 34.91
CA LYS A 89 26.93 32.07 36.15
C LYS A 89 27.63 33.43 35.99
N ARG A 90 27.50 34.27 37.00
CA ARG A 90 28.04 35.66 36.99
C ARG A 90 29.56 35.68 36.90
N ASN A 91 30.25 34.67 37.52
CA ASN A 91 31.70 34.46 37.43
C ASN A 91 31.93 33.13 36.67
N PHE A 92 32.59 33.19 35.51
CA PHE A 92 32.81 32.04 34.63
C PHE A 92 34.32 31.80 34.46
N GLY A 93 34.93 31.14 35.49
CA GLY A 93 36.34 30.80 35.52
C GLY A 93 36.68 29.45 34.89
N LYS A 94 37.90 28.95 35.14
CA LYS A 94 38.39 27.68 34.62
C LYS A 94 37.60 26.48 35.15
N ALA A 95 37.32 26.49 36.48
CA ALA A 95 36.55 25.43 37.12
C ALA A 95 35.12 25.29 36.59
N GLU A 96 34.44 26.42 36.32
CA GLU A 96 33.10 26.44 35.75
C GLU A 96 33.08 25.93 34.32
N ARG A 97 34.13 26.21 33.54
CA ARG A 97 34.29 25.67 32.18
C ARG A 97 34.45 24.15 32.17
N GLU A 98 35.28 23.64 33.10
CA GLU A 98 35.49 22.18 33.26
C GLU A 98 34.20 21.49 33.71
N GLN A 99 33.48 22.05 34.68
CA GLN A 99 32.19 21.54 35.14
C GLN A 99 31.15 21.54 34.01
N ARG A 100 31.07 22.61 33.25
CA ARG A 100 30.17 22.70 32.09
C ARG A 100 30.48 21.65 31.04
N LYS A 101 31.78 21.44 30.75
CA LYS A 101 32.24 20.41 29.83
C LYS A 101 31.86 19.02 30.30
N ALA A 102 32.08 18.71 31.59
CA ALA A 102 31.71 17.42 32.17
C ALA A 102 30.20 17.14 32.07
N LEU A 103 29.34 18.13 32.31
CA LEU A 103 27.90 18.01 32.19
C LEU A 103 27.46 17.71 30.71
N PHE A 104 28.09 18.38 29.75
CA PHE A 104 27.82 18.09 28.35
C PHE A 104 28.32 16.71 27.91
N ASP A 105 29.49 16.30 28.40
CA ASP A 105 30.06 15.00 28.09
C ASP A 105 29.20 13.88 28.67
N GLU A 106 28.69 14.05 29.89
CA GLU A 106 27.76 13.10 30.50
C GLU A 106 26.41 13.06 29.74
N ALA A 107 25.85 14.21 29.39
CA ALA A 107 24.63 14.26 28.58
C ALA A 107 24.81 13.55 27.23
N ARG A 108 25.98 13.68 26.59
CA ARG A 108 26.31 12.96 25.34
C ARG A 108 26.36 11.46 25.52
N ARG A 109 26.96 10.98 26.64
CA ARG A 109 26.98 9.54 26.95
C ARG A 109 25.59 8.98 27.09
N ILE A 110 24.72 9.65 27.87
CA ILE A 110 23.33 9.24 28.03
C ILE A 110 22.58 9.21 26.69
N ILE A 111 22.77 10.21 25.84
CA ILE A 111 22.13 10.22 24.50
C ILE A 111 22.63 9.06 23.65
N LYS A 112 23.93 8.73 23.70
CA LYS A 112 24.47 7.57 22.99
C LYS A 112 23.87 6.25 23.47
N ASP A 113 23.61 6.14 24.78
CA ASP A 113 22.96 4.95 25.34
C ASP A 113 21.46 4.90 25.00
N VAL A 114 20.79 6.07 24.91
CA VAL A 114 19.43 6.17 24.35
C VAL A 114 19.39 5.63 22.91
N GLU A 115 20.31 6.09 22.06
CA GLU A 115 20.39 5.63 20.65
C GLU A 115 20.58 4.11 20.55
N LYS A 116 21.43 3.54 21.39
CA LYS A 116 21.63 2.08 21.43
C LYS A 116 20.36 1.35 21.86
N THR A 117 19.66 1.88 22.88
CA THR A 117 18.42 1.26 23.37
C THR A 117 17.31 1.36 22.34
N GLU A 118 17.16 2.50 21.65
CA GLU A 118 16.20 2.67 20.56
C GLU A 118 16.51 1.72 19.39
N GLN A 119 17.79 1.54 19.06
CA GLN A 119 18.21 0.57 18.04
C GLN A 119 17.90 -0.87 18.46
N TYR A 120 18.11 -1.21 19.75
CA TYR A 120 17.74 -2.52 20.30
C TYR A 120 16.23 -2.76 20.17
N ILE A 121 15.40 -1.78 20.57
CA ILE A 121 13.94 -1.87 20.46
C ILE A 121 13.53 -2.09 19.00
N THR A 122 14.10 -1.30 18.09
CA THR A 122 13.83 -1.43 16.65
C THR A 122 14.17 -2.84 16.15
N ASN A 123 15.34 -3.35 16.50
CA ASN A 123 15.78 -4.68 16.06
C ASN A 123 14.89 -5.78 16.67
N ASP A 124 14.51 -5.68 17.95
CA ASP A 124 13.63 -6.65 18.60
C ASP A 124 12.26 -6.71 17.92
N LEU A 125 11.65 -5.56 17.62
CA LEU A 125 10.38 -5.49 16.91
C LEU A 125 10.47 -6.07 15.49
N LEU A 126 11.53 -5.75 14.76
CA LEU A 126 11.77 -6.26 13.41
C LEU A 126 11.97 -7.79 13.41
N HIS A 127 12.70 -8.32 14.37
CA HIS A 127 12.93 -9.78 14.49
C HIS A 127 11.68 -10.56 14.89
N ARG A 128 10.82 -9.99 15.71
CA ARG A 128 9.56 -10.63 16.13
C ARG A 128 8.47 -10.57 15.08
N ALA A 129 8.54 -9.64 14.13
CA ALA A 129 7.55 -9.54 13.07
C ALA A 129 7.62 -10.76 12.14
N GLN A 130 6.47 -11.39 11.91
CA GLN A 130 6.33 -12.47 10.91
C GLN A 130 6.22 -11.89 9.50
N VAL A 131 5.56 -10.74 9.40
CA VAL A 131 5.37 -10.02 8.14
C VAL A 131 5.80 -8.56 8.32
N ILE A 132 6.60 -8.08 7.39
CA ILE A 132 6.87 -6.66 7.24
C ILE A 132 6.13 -6.17 6.00
N THR A 133 5.36 -5.09 6.15
CA THR A 133 4.64 -4.47 5.04
C THR A 133 5.21 -3.09 4.73
N ALA A 134 5.39 -2.78 3.44
CA ALA A 134 5.94 -1.50 2.99
C ALA A 134 5.49 -1.19 1.55
N THR A 135 5.64 0.04 1.10
CA THR A 135 5.64 0.30 -0.35
C THR A 135 6.92 -0.24 -0.99
N LEU A 136 6.94 -0.43 -2.32
CA LEU A 136 8.14 -0.87 -3.04
C LEU A 136 9.37 -0.05 -2.66
N VAL A 137 9.25 1.28 -2.71
CA VAL A 137 10.33 2.21 -2.32
C VAL A 137 10.56 2.19 -0.81
N GLY A 138 9.49 2.02 -0.02
CA GLY A 138 9.54 1.90 1.44
C GLY A 138 10.36 0.71 1.93
N ALA A 139 10.52 -0.34 1.12
CA ALA A 139 11.42 -1.45 1.41
C ALA A 139 12.91 -1.04 1.52
N ASN A 140 13.27 0.16 1.05
CA ASN A 140 14.59 0.75 1.25
C ASN A 140 14.66 1.76 2.41
N HIS A 141 13.63 1.85 3.25
CA HIS A 141 13.65 2.71 4.42
C HIS A 141 14.83 2.34 5.33
N TYR A 142 15.47 3.34 5.97
CA TYR A 142 16.70 3.14 6.75
C TYR A 142 16.60 2.08 7.84
N THR A 143 15.41 1.84 8.38
CA THR A 143 15.16 0.83 9.42
C THR A 143 15.20 -0.60 8.90
N VAL A 144 14.83 -0.83 7.64
CA VAL A 144 14.69 -2.18 7.04
C VAL A 144 15.62 -2.45 5.86
N ARG A 145 16.31 -1.43 5.35
CA ARG A 145 17.17 -1.57 4.16
C ARG A 145 18.29 -2.61 4.29
N HIS A 146 18.70 -2.93 5.51
CA HIS A 146 19.77 -3.89 5.82
C HIS A 146 19.25 -5.31 6.06
N LEU A 147 17.93 -5.49 6.13
CA LEU A 147 17.32 -6.81 6.30
C LEU A 147 17.32 -7.59 4.99
N THR A 148 17.40 -8.90 5.14
CA THR A 148 17.21 -9.87 4.06
C THR A 148 16.04 -10.78 4.42
N TYR A 149 15.28 -11.21 3.40
CA TYR A 149 14.07 -11.99 3.57
C TYR A 149 14.20 -13.32 2.83
N HIS A 150 13.46 -14.32 3.27
CA HIS A 150 13.34 -15.55 2.48
C HIS A 150 12.47 -15.29 1.24
N THR A 151 11.33 -14.65 1.44
CA THR A 151 10.39 -14.37 0.37
C THR A 151 9.95 -12.91 0.41
N VAL A 152 9.89 -12.30 -0.77
CA VAL A 152 9.17 -11.06 -1.01
C VAL A 152 7.91 -11.35 -1.82
N VAL A 153 6.81 -10.73 -1.42
CA VAL A 153 5.53 -10.77 -2.13
C VAL A 153 5.22 -9.37 -2.61
N ILE A 154 5.05 -9.18 -3.91
CA ILE A 154 4.69 -7.90 -4.53
C ILE A 154 3.25 -7.98 -4.99
N ASP A 155 2.37 -7.22 -4.36
CA ASP A 155 0.98 -7.06 -4.77
C ASP A 155 0.81 -5.92 -5.78
N GLU A 156 -0.26 -5.98 -6.59
CA GLU A 156 -0.49 -5.04 -7.69
C GLU A 156 0.72 -4.93 -8.64
N ALA A 157 1.39 -6.06 -8.89
CA ALA A 157 2.63 -6.10 -9.68
C ALA A 157 2.43 -5.67 -11.15
N GLY A 158 1.18 -5.75 -11.66
CA GLY A 158 0.80 -5.22 -12.98
C GLY A 158 0.80 -3.69 -13.04
N GLN A 159 0.73 -3.01 -11.88
CA GLN A 159 0.79 -1.55 -11.76
C GLN A 159 2.13 -1.05 -11.22
N ALA A 160 3.11 -1.95 -11.04
CA ALA A 160 4.40 -1.64 -10.47
C ALA A 160 5.45 -1.38 -11.56
N LEU A 161 6.11 -0.22 -11.50
CA LEU A 161 7.27 0.04 -12.37
C LEU A 161 8.40 -0.96 -12.06
N GLU A 162 8.97 -1.56 -13.08
CA GLU A 162 10.03 -2.56 -12.93
C GLU A 162 11.20 -2.11 -12.04
N PRO A 163 11.78 -0.89 -12.20
CA PRO A 163 12.88 -0.46 -11.34
C PRO A 163 12.53 -0.43 -9.85
N ALA A 164 11.26 -0.14 -9.52
CA ALA A 164 10.81 -0.14 -8.13
C ALA A 164 10.67 -1.57 -7.56
N CYS A 165 10.34 -2.56 -8.40
CA CYS A 165 10.25 -3.96 -8.00
C CYS A 165 11.61 -4.53 -7.59
N TRP A 166 12.69 -4.11 -8.23
CA TRP A 166 14.03 -4.60 -7.90
C TRP A 166 14.50 -4.20 -6.50
N ILE A 167 13.97 -3.10 -5.92
CA ILE A 167 14.33 -2.67 -4.56
C ILE A 167 14.07 -3.77 -3.51
N PRO A 168 12.86 -4.34 -3.39
CA PRO A 168 12.61 -5.44 -2.47
C PRO A 168 13.14 -6.79 -2.97
N ILE A 169 13.16 -7.05 -4.29
CA ILE A 169 13.62 -8.33 -4.84
C ILE A 169 15.07 -8.61 -4.48
N LEU A 170 15.95 -7.61 -4.57
CA LEU A 170 17.38 -7.76 -4.23
C LEU A 170 17.63 -8.10 -2.75
N LYS A 171 16.58 -8.08 -1.92
CA LYS A 171 16.65 -8.41 -0.49
C LYS A 171 16.10 -9.79 -0.18
N ALA A 172 15.64 -10.55 -1.16
CA ALA A 172 14.99 -11.83 -0.96
C ALA A 172 15.58 -12.93 -1.84
N GLN A 173 15.38 -14.19 -1.41
CA GLN A 173 15.79 -15.38 -2.16
C GLN A 173 14.68 -15.85 -3.11
N LYS A 174 13.43 -15.53 -2.82
CA LYS A 174 12.23 -15.93 -3.55
C LYS A 174 11.33 -14.72 -3.75
N VAL A 175 10.74 -14.62 -4.93
CA VAL A 175 9.73 -13.60 -5.25
C VAL A 175 8.40 -14.24 -5.60
N VAL A 176 7.32 -13.64 -5.13
CA VAL A 176 5.95 -13.93 -5.56
C VAL A 176 5.38 -12.62 -6.10
N LEU A 177 5.02 -12.60 -7.38
CA LEU A 177 4.36 -11.48 -8.02
C LEU A 177 2.87 -11.77 -8.06
N ALA A 178 2.06 -10.91 -7.44
CA ALA A 178 0.60 -10.96 -7.51
C ALA A 178 0.10 -9.72 -8.24
N GLY A 179 -0.77 -9.91 -9.21
CA GLY A 179 -1.27 -8.81 -10.04
C GLY A 179 -1.82 -9.33 -11.35
N ASP A 180 -2.21 -8.42 -12.19
CA ASP A 180 -2.82 -8.72 -13.47
C ASP A 180 -2.24 -7.81 -14.55
N HIS A 181 -1.51 -8.40 -15.48
CA HIS A 181 -0.88 -7.67 -16.59
C HIS A 181 -1.85 -7.29 -17.72
N CYS A 182 -3.07 -7.82 -17.68
CA CYS A 182 -4.15 -7.45 -18.62
C CYS A 182 -4.99 -6.27 -18.12
N GLN A 183 -4.75 -5.78 -16.90
CA GLN A 183 -5.37 -4.57 -16.34
C GLN A 183 -4.52 -3.33 -16.64
N LEU A 184 -4.92 -2.17 -16.08
CA LEU A 184 -4.26 -0.90 -16.33
C LEU A 184 -2.76 -0.96 -15.96
N PRO A 185 -1.88 -0.48 -16.85
CA PRO A 185 -0.44 -0.42 -16.61
C PRO A 185 -0.09 0.65 -15.56
N PRO A 186 1.17 0.70 -15.09
CA PRO A 186 1.62 1.75 -14.19
C PRO A 186 1.52 3.14 -14.85
N THR A 187 1.19 4.15 -14.05
CA THR A 187 1.16 5.53 -14.51
C THR A 187 2.56 6.05 -14.78
N ILE A 188 2.85 6.43 -16.03
CA ILE A 188 4.14 6.98 -16.46
C ILE A 188 3.93 8.41 -16.94
N LYS A 189 4.67 9.35 -16.34
CA LYS A 189 4.57 10.78 -16.67
C LYS A 189 5.37 11.20 -17.90
N SER A 190 6.39 10.41 -18.28
CA SER A 190 7.24 10.69 -19.44
C SER A 190 6.90 9.75 -20.56
N GLU A 191 6.36 10.29 -21.67
CA GLU A 191 6.10 9.51 -22.87
C GLU A 191 7.36 8.89 -23.47
N GLU A 192 8.49 9.60 -23.41
CA GLU A 192 9.78 9.08 -23.87
C GLU A 192 10.20 7.84 -23.07
N ALA A 193 10.08 7.90 -21.74
CA ALA A 193 10.38 6.75 -20.89
C ALA A 193 9.44 5.56 -21.17
N ALA A 194 8.14 5.83 -21.41
CA ALA A 194 7.18 4.81 -21.78
C ALA A 194 7.56 4.12 -23.09
N ARG A 195 7.90 4.89 -24.15
CA ARG A 195 8.35 4.37 -25.45
C ARG A 195 9.66 3.57 -25.33
N ASN A 196 10.54 3.93 -24.40
CA ASN A 196 11.80 3.23 -24.12
C ASN A 196 11.64 2.01 -23.20
N GLY A 197 10.42 1.53 -22.98
CA GLY A 197 10.13 0.24 -22.34
C GLY A 197 9.76 0.32 -20.86
N LEU A 198 9.65 1.54 -20.26
CA LEU A 198 9.23 1.66 -18.85
C LEU A 198 7.78 1.22 -18.63
N SER A 199 6.95 1.17 -19.69
CA SER A 199 5.56 0.70 -19.64
C SER A 199 5.43 -0.81 -19.46
N THR A 200 6.44 -1.59 -19.85
CA THR A 200 6.45 -3.05 -19.66
C THR A 200 6.81 -3.38 -18.22
N THR A 201 5.90 -4.02 -17.50
CA THR A 201 6.11 -4.37 -16.09
C THR A 201 6.98 -5.61 -15.93
N LEU A 202 7.59 -5.78 -14.76
CA LEU A 202 8.33 -6.99 -14.43
C LEU A 202 7.40 -8.22 -14.44
N LEU A 203 6.14 -8.08 -13.98
CA LEU A 203 5.14 -9.15 -14.04
C LEU A 203 4.92 -9.60 -15.47
N GLU A 204 4.70 -8.68 -16.41
CA GLU A 204 4.49 -8.99 -17.82
C GLU A 204 5.69 -9.74 -18.41
N LYS A 205 6.91 -9.28 -18.15
CA LYS A 205 8.13 -9.97 -18.56
C LYS A 205 8.23 -11.39 -17.99
N CYS A 206 7.92 -11.56 -16.69
CA CYS A 206 7.95 -12.86 -16.05
C CYS A 206 6.89 -13.81 -16.62
N VAL A 207 5.68 -13.32 -16.93
CA VAL A 207 4.62 -14.12 -17.55
C VAL A 207 5.06 -14.64 -18.92
N GLN A 208 5.77 -13.82 -19.70
CA GLN A 208 6.28 -14.21 -21.02
C GLN A 208 7.46 -15.19 -20.94
N LEU A 209 8.39 -14.96 -20.01
CA LEU A 209 9.62 -15.75 -19.90
C LEU A 209 9.44 -17.05 -19.11
N HIS A 210 8.50 -17.10 -18.19
CA HIS A 210 8.25 -18.20 -17.25
C HIS A 210 6.78 -18.60 -17.18
N PRO A 211 6.14 -18.96 -18.30
CA PRO A 211 4.71 -19.32 -18.31
C PRO A 211 4.38 -20.50 -17.39
N GLU A 212 5.36 -21.38 -17.12
CA GLU A 212 5.23 -22.53 -16.20
C GLU A 212 5.09 -22.11 -14.74
N ALA A 213 5.52 -20.90 -14.39
CA ALA A 213 5.39 -20.36 -13.03
C ALA A 213 4.13 -19.52 -12.81
N VAL A 214 3.30 -19.36 -13.86
CA VAL A 214 2.10 -18.53 -13.82
C VAL A 214 0.89 -19.35 -13.42
N VAL A 215 0.16 -18.84 -12.41
CA VAL A 215 -1.12 -19.39 -11.98
C VAL A 215 -2.21 -18.35 -12.17
N LEU A 216 -3.15 -18.59 -13.06
CA LEU A 216 -4.33 -17.76 -13.23
C LEU A 216 -5.37 -18.10 -12.16
N LEU A 217 -5.86 -17.07 -11.45
CA LEU A 217 -7.03 -17.21 -10.58
C LEU A 217 -8.28 -17.08 -11.43
N GLU A 218 -8.92 -18.20 -11.72
CA GLU A 218 -10.01 -18.28 -12.71
C GLU A 218 -11.37 -17.87 -12.13
N GLU A 219 -11.60 -18.07 -10.84
CA GLU A 219 -12.86 -17.74 -10.20
C GLU A 219 -12.84 -16.33 -9.61
N GLN A 220 -13.84 -15.50 -10.00
CA GLN A 220 -14.00 -14.14 -9.47
C GLN A 220 -15.29 -14.00 -8.65
N TYR A 221 -15.25 -13.12 -7.64
CA TYR A 221 -16.30 -12.88 -6.66
C TYR A 221 -16.81 -11.42 -6.68
N ARG A 222 -16.57 -10.68 -7.77
CA ARG A 222 -16.82 -9.23 -7.82
C ARG A 222 -18.08 -8.88 -8.61
N MET A 223 -18.26 -9.48 -9.78
CA MET A 223 -19.24 -8.98 -10.75
C MET A 223 -20.10 -10.07 -11.36
N HIS A 224 -21.24 -9.64 -11.89
CA HIS A 224 -22.15 -10.48 -12.68
C HIS A 224 -21.42 -11.11 -13.88
N GLU A 225 -21.78 -12.34 -14.25
CA GLU A 225 -21.14 -13.08 -15.34
C GLU A 225 -21.17 -12.34 -16.68
N THR A 226 -22.26 -11.62 -16.99
CA THR A 226 -22.39 -10.86 -18.24
C THR A 226 -21.32 -9.75 -18.33
N ILE A 227 -20.99 -9.09 -17.21
CA ILE A 227 -19.95 -8.06 -17.16
C ILE A 227 -18.57 -8.71 -17.34
N MET A 228 -18.33 -9.84 -16.66
CA MET A 228 -17.07 -10.57 -16.70
C MET A 228 -16.77 -11.17 -18.09
N ASN A 229 -17.81 -11.67 -18.80
CA ASN A 229 -17.65 -12.45 -20.02
C ASN A 229 -16.86 -11.71 -21.12
N TYR A 230 -17.04 -10.40 -21.26
CA TYR A 230 -16.27 -9.62 -22.21
C TYR A 230 -14.75 -9.69 -21.91
N SER A 231 -14.37 -9.39 -20.68
CA SER A 231 -12.97 -9.47 -20.28
C SER A 231 -12.42 -10.89 -20.35
N SER A 232 -13.21 -11.89 -19.97
CA SER A 232 -12.86 -13.31 -20.06
C SER A 232 -12.51 -13.71 -21.50
N ALA A 233 -13.34 -13.30 -22.47
CA ALA A 233 -13.13 -13.62 -23.87
C ALA A 233 -11.91 -12.90 -24.47
N VAL A 234 -11.74 -11.61 -24.16
CA VAL A 234 -10.71 -10.77 -24.79
C VAL A 234 -9.32 -11.02 -24.20
N PHE A 235 -9.23 -11.17 -22.87
CA PHE A 235 -7.94 -11.14 -22.16
C PHE A 235 -7.56 -12.48 -21.51
N TYR A 236 -8.52 -13.36 -21.21
CA TYR A 236 -8.26 -14.55 -20.39
C TYR A 236 -8.69 -15.86 -21.07
N HIS A 237 -8.81 -15.87 -22.39
CA HIS A 237 -9.11 -17.08 -23.18
C HIS A 237 -10.38 -17.83 -22.73
N ASN A 238 -11.41 -17.11 -22.27
CA ASN A 238 -12.66 -17.65 -21.70
C ASN A 238 -12.45 -18.51 -20.43
N ARG A 239 -11.37 -18.30 -19.69
CA ARG A 239 -11.06 -19.10 -18.49
C ARG A 239 -11.67 -18.55 -17.21
N LEU A 240 -12.14 -17.28 -17.20
CA LEU A 240 -12.73 -16.73 -15.98
C LEU A 240 -14.13 -17.29 -15.76
N MET A 241 -14.44 -17.55 -14.49
CA MET A 241 -15.74 -18.03 -14.02
C MET A 241 -16.24 -17.10 -12.92
N ALA A 242 -17.52 -16.75 -12.98
CA ALA A 242 -18.14 -15.98 -11.89
C ALA A 242 -18.64 -16.97 -10.82
N HIS A 243 -18.23 -16.76 -9.56
CA HIS A 243 -18.72 -17.53 -8.43
C HIS A 243 -20.27 -17.43 -8.33
N PRO A 244 -20.99 -18.50 -7.99
CA PRO A 244 -22.46 -18.50 -7.91
C PRO A 244 -23.06 -17.36 -7.08
N SER A 245 -22.35 -16.89 -6.04
CA SER A 245 -22.81 -15.79 -5.20
C SER A 245 -22.93 -14.45 -5.91
N VAL A 246 -22.22 -14.24 -7.06
CA VAL A 246 -22.22 -12.99 -7.82
C VAL A 246 -22.64 -13.17 -9.26
N ALA A 247 -22.61 -14.39 -9.80
CA ALA A 247 -22.84 -14.66 -11.20
C ALA A 247 -24.18 -14.13 -11.73
N LYS A 248 -25.21 -14.12 -10.87
CA LYS A 248 -26.58 -13.66 -11.19
C LYS A 248 -27.03 -12.46 -10.31
N HIS A 249 -26.11 -11.81 -9.63
CA HIS A 249 -26.43 -10.68 -8.76
C HIS A 249 -26.86 -9.47 -9.58
N LEU A 250 -28.07 -8.97 -9.34
CA LEU A 250 -28.66 -7.79 -9.96
C LEU A 250 -28.92 -6.74 -8.88
N LEU A 251 -28.98 -5.46 -9.26
CA LEU A 251 -29.34 -4.37 -8.35
C LEU A 251 -30.77 -4.54 -7.85
N PHE A 252 -31.70 -4.94 -8.73
CA PHE A 252 -33.10 -5.25 -8.38
C PHE A 252 -33.68 -6.25 -9.40
N ASN A 253 -34.82 -6.86 -9.09
CA ASN A 253 -35.48 -7.78 -10.00
C ASN A 253 -35.83 -7.10 -11.34
N ALA A 254 -35.57 -7.80 -12.45
CA ALA A 254 -35.71 -7.33 -13.81
C ALA A 254 -34.71 -6.23 -14.27
N ASP A 255 -33.70 -5.92 -13.46
CA ASP A 255 -32.59 -5.07 -13.90
C ASP A 255 -31.71 -5.76 -14.95
N ARG A 256 -30.97 -4.96 -15.68
CA ARG A 256 -29.98 -5.42 -16.68
C ARG A 256 -28.56 -5.23 -16.12
N PRO A 257 -27.74 -6.28 -16.04
CA PRO A 257 -26.41 -6.18 -15.44
C PRO A 257 -25.45 -5.33 -16.27
N LEU A 258 -25.75 -5.13 -17.55
CA LEU A 258 -24.95 -4.33 -18.48
C LEU A 258 -25.88 -3.62 -19.47
N VAL A 259 -25.72 -2.31 -19.59
CA VAL A 259 -26.44 -1.49 -20.57
C VAL A 259 -25.41 -0.69 -21.35
N PHE A 260 -25.42 -0.81 -22.66
CA PHE A 260 -24.64 0.02 -23.57
C PHE A 260 -25.53 1.11 -24.15
N ILE A 261 -25.11 2.36 -24.04
CA ILE A 261 -25.81 3.51 -24.62
C ILE A 261 -24.87 4.15 -25.62
N ASP A 262 -25.28 4.09 -26.90
CA ASP A 262 -24.53 4.71 -27.99
C ASP A 262 -25.02 6.15 -28.19
N THR A 263 -24.13 7.12 -28.04
CA THR A 263 -24.38 8.54 -28.27
C THR A 263 -23.94 8.99 -29.67
N ALA A 264 -23.46 8.09 -30.53
CA ALA A 264 -23.08 8.40 -31.91
C ALA A 264 -24.25 9.02 -32.69
N GLY A 265 -24.00 10.14 -33.36
CA GLY A 265 -25.02 10.87 -34.13
C GLY A 265 -25.95 11.79 -33.29
N CYS A 266 -25.71 11.91 -31.95
CA CYS A 266 -26.45 12.84 -31.12
C CYS A 266 -25.98 14.30 -31.25
N GLY A 267 -24.89 14.55 -31.97
CA GLY A 267 -24.30 15.89 -32.12
C GLY A 267 -23.58 16.36 -30.82
N PHE A 268 -23.11 15.40 -30.01
CA PHE A 268 -22.33 15.70 -28.82
C PHE A 268 -20.86 15.86 -29.23
N ASP A 269 -20.39 17.11 -29.30
CA ASP A 269 -19.05 17.42 -29.78
C ASP A 269 -18.06 17.61 -28.62
N GLU A 270 -16.88 17.01 -28.78
CA GLU A 270 -15.78 17.20 -27.84
C GLU A 270 -15.21 18.63 -27.97
N LYS A 271 -14.93 19.25 -26.80
CA LYS A 271 -14.29 20.56 -26.69
C LYS A 271 -12.91 20.40 -26.11
N THR A 272 -11.89 20.85 -26.82
CA THR A 272 -10.51 20.79 -26.38
C THR A 272 -10.08 22.17 -25.85
N GLU A 273 -9.65 22.22 -24.59
CA GLU A 273 -9.08 23.40 -23.94
C GLU A 273 -7.66 23.07 -23.46
N GLY A 274 -6.65 23.52 -24.19
CA GLY A 274 -5.26 23.18 -23.91
C GLY A 274 -4.99 21.69 -24.08
N ALA A 275 -4.61 21.00 -22.98
CA ALA A 275 -4.37 19.56 -22.96
C ALA A 275 -5.59 18.75 -22.46
N SER A 276 -6.70 19.42 -22.16
CA SER A 276 -7.90 18.78 -21.62
C SER A 276 -8.99 18.69 -22.69
N THR A 277 -9.66 17.55 -22.75
CA THR A 277 -10.84 17.34 -23.60
C THR A 277 -12.06 17.13 -22.74
N SER A 278 -13.18 17.74 -23.09
CA SER A 278 -14.45 17.62 -22.39
C SER A 278 -15.62 17.51 -23.37
N ASN A 279 -16.69 16.83 -22.96
CA ASN A 279 -17.93 16.75 -23.72
C ASN A 279 -19.11 17.13 -22.79
N PRO A 280 -19.48 18.42 -22.74
CA PRO A 280 -20.53 18.92 -21.85
C PRO A 280 -21.91 18.33 -22.13
N GLU A 281 -22.25 18.08 -23.40
CA GLU A 281 -23.53 17.53 -23.82
C GLU A 281 -23.67 16.07 -23.38
N GLU A 282 -22.60 15.28 -23.54
CA GLU A 282 -22.55 13.89 -23.07
C GLU A 282 -22.59 13.83 -21.54
N ALA A 283 -21.86 14.71 -20.86
CA ALA A 283 -21.90 14.82 -19.39
C ALA A 283 -23.33 15.15 -18.87
N ALA A 284 -24.04 16.03 -19.56
CA ALA A 284 -25.44 16.34 -19.22
C ALA A 284 -26.37 15.12 -19.44
N PHE A 285 -26.11 14.35 -20.50
CA PHE A 285 -26.85 13.10 -20.76
C PHE A 285 -26.56 12.06 -19.65
N VAL A 286 -25.30 11.84 -19.29
CA VAL A 286 -24.87 10.95 -18.18
C VAL A 286 -25.54 11.36 -16.88
N PHE A 287 -25.59 12.65 -16.56
CA PHE A 287 -26.25 13.17 -15.35
C PHE A 287 -27.75 12.87 -15.34
N LYS A 288 -28.42 13.04 -16.49
CA LYS A 288 -29.85 12.70 -16.61
C LYS A 288 -30.09 11.21 -16.40
N HIS A 289 -29.27 10.36 -17.02
CA HIS A 289 -29.34 8.91 -16.86
C HIS A 289 -29.08 8.48 -15.43
N LEU A 290 -28.07 9.05 -14.79
CA LEU A 290 -27.75 8.83 -13.38
C LEU A 290 -28.94 9.22 -12.46
N SER A 291 -29.58 10.35 -12.72
CA SER A 291 -30.75 10.79 -11.97
C SER A 291 -31.91 9.82 -12.08
N GLN A 292 -32.13 9.26 -13.27
CA GLN A 292 -33.14 8.22 -13.49
C GLN A 292 -32.81 6.92 -12.72
N LEU A 293 -31.54 6.49 -12.77
CA LEU A 293 -31.04 5.32 -12.02
C LEU A 293 -31.22 5.51 -10.50
N VAL A 294 -30.82 6.65 -9.97
CA VAL A 294 -30.97 6.97 -8.54
C VAL A 294 -32.46 6.96 -8.13
N SER A 295 -33.34 7.52 -8.96
CA SER A 295 -34.78 7.47 -8.72
C SER A 295 -35.33 6.04 -8.74
N ALA A 296 -34.91 5.21 -9.66
CA ALA A 296 -35.28 3.80 -9.74
C ALA A 296 -34.79 3.01 -8.51
N LEU A 297 -33.52 3.23 -8.11
CA LEU A 297 -32.95 2.60 -6.93
C LEU A 297 -33.67 3.01 -5.64
N GLY A 298 -34.14 4.27 -5.52
CA GLY A 298 -34.90 4.75 -4.39
C GLY A 298 -36.24 4.04 -4.19
N ALA A 299 -36.76 3.33 -5.20
CA ALA A 299 -37.91 2.47 -5.06
C ALA A 299 -37.59 1.08 -4.44
N HIS A 300 -36.33 0.71 -4.40
CA HIS A 300 -35.87 -0.62 -3.96
C HIS A 300 -34.96 -0.61 -2.74
N TYR A 301 -34.33 0.52 -2.44
CA TYR A 301 -33.32 0.66 -1.38
C TYR A 301 -33.65 1.80 -0.42
N GLU A 302 -33.47 1.56 0.86
CA GLU A 302 -33.53 2.59 1.90
C GLU A 302 -32.20 3.38 1.95
N PRO A 303 -32.19 4.63 2.48
CA PRO A 303 -30.95 5.44 2.51
C PRO A 303 -29.76 4.78 3.18
N HIS A 304 -29.98 3.91 4.17
CA HIS A 304 -28.89 3.27 4.93
C HIS A 304 -28.23 2.08 4.19
N ASN A 305 -28.90 1.52 3.20
CA ASN A 305 -28.39 0.39 2.39
C ASN A 305 -28.36 0.71 0.89
N PHE A 306 -28.40 2.01 0.53
CA PHE A 306 -28.35 2.46 -0.85
C PHE A 306 -27.02 2.05 -1.49
N PRO A 307 -27.03 1.46 -2.72
CA PRO A 307 -25.80 1.02 -3.37
C PRO A 307 -24.90 2.21 -3.72
N THR A 308 -23.60 2.01 -3.62
CA THR A 308 -22.61 3.01 -4.05
C THR A 308 -22.57 3.07 -5.57
N ILE A 309 -22.44 4.27 -6.11
CA ILE A 309 -22.38 4.53 -7.55
C ILE A 309 -21.06 5.23 -7.86
N ALA A 310 -20.39 4.81 -8.91
CA ALA A 310 -19.21 5.49 -9.45
C ALA A 310 -19.48 5.94 -10.87
N VAL A 311 -19.04 7.14 -11.21
CA VAL A 311 -18.97 7.66 -12.59
C VAL A 311 -17.50 7.74 -12.94
N ILE A 312 -17.11 7.07 -14.02
CA ILE A 312 -15.72 6.98 -14.46
C ILE A 312 -15.64 7.57 -15.85
N SER A 313 -14.69 8.49 -16.05
CA SER A 313 -14.36 9.09 -17.35
C SER A 313 -12.88 8.85 -17.65
N PRO A 314 -12.52 8.70 -18.93
CA PRO A 314 -11.14 8.56 -19.37
C PRO A 314 -10.24 9.73 -18.99
#